data_20e25dbde9d280aabff11e7b251d2100
#
_entry.id   20e25dbde9d280aabff11e7b251d2100
#
_cell.length_a   1.000
_cell.length_b   1.000
_cell.length_c   1.000
_cell.angle_alpha   90.00
_cell.angle_beta   90.00
_cell.angle_gamma   90.00
#
_symmetry.space_group_name_H-M   'P 1'
#
loop_
_entity.id
_entity.type
_entity.pdbx_description
1 polymer ?
#
loop_
_entity_poly.entity_id
_entity_poly.type
_entity_poly.pdbx_seq_one_letter_code
_entity_poly.pdbx_strand_id
1 'polypeptide(L)'
;VLFRSTDMYANMAKDAREEGFDQIAYLFEEVAKIEKEHEERYRKLIDNIERGKVFARAGETVWICSNCGHIHVGEAAPDACPVCAHPQAYFQLRCENY
;
A
#
# COMPACT_ATOMS: atom_id res chain seq x y z
N VAL A 1 -9.96 -0.49 -8.86
CA VAL A 1 -9.85 -1.25 -7.60
C VAL A 1 -10.95 -0.87 -6.62
N LEU A 2 -11.15 0.41 -6.33
CA LEU A 2 -12.20 0.85 -5.39
C LEU A 2 -13.59 0.39 -5.81
N PHE A 3 -13.93 0.54 -7.07
CA PHE A 3 -15.20 0.07 -7.62
C PHE A 3 -15.30 -1.45 -7.65
N ARG A 4 -14.23 -2.12 -8.11
CA ARG A 4 -14.23 -3.57 -8.30
C ARG A 4 -14.33 -4.35 -7.00
N SER A 5 -13.72 -3.85 -5.93
CA SER A 5 -13.73 -4.56 -4.65
C SER A 5 -15.08 -4.56 -3.96
N THR A 6 -15.88 -3.50 -4.13
CA THR A 6 -17.15 -3.33 -3.39
C THR A 6 -18.38 -3.75 -4.19
N ASP A 7 -18.39 -3.54 -5.49
CA ASP A 7 -19.59 -3.71 -6.30
C ASP A 7 -19.47 -4.81 -7.37
N MET A 8 -18.41 -4.78 -8.18
CA MET A 8 -18.33 -5.65 -9.35
C MET A 8 -18.24 -7.14 -8.98
N TYR A 9 -17.30 -7.52 -8.13
CA TYR A 9 -17.12 -8.92 -7.77
C TYR A 9 -18.25 -9.46 -6.91
N ALA A 10 -18.82 -8.64 -6.02
CA ALA A 10 -19.96 -9.04 -5.22
C ALA A 10 -21.17 -9.34 -6.11
N ASN A 11 -21.42 -8.52 -7.11
CA ASN A 11 -22.52 -8.73 -8.07
C ASN A 11 -22.28 -9.96 -8.94
N MET A 12 -21.04 -10.18 -9.38
CA MET A 12 -20.68 -11.40 -10.14
C MET A 12 -20.88 -12.66 -9.33
N ALA A 13 -20.53 -12.64 -8.03
CA ALA A 13 -20.76 -13.77 -7.14
C ALA A 13 -22.24 -14.08 -7.01
N LYS A 14 -23.07 -13.06 -6.83
CA LYS A 14 -24.51 -13.20 -6.73
C LYS A 14 -25.10 -13.80 -8.00
N ASP A 15 -24.71 -13.28 -9.16
CA ASP A 15 -25.19 -13.78 -10.45
C ASP A 15 -24.79 -15.23 -10.67
N ALA A 16 -23.57 -15.60 -10.32
CA ALA A 16 -23.08 -16.97 -10.44
C ALA A 16 -23.88 -17.93 -9.55
N ARG A 17 -24.23 -17.53 -8.32
CA ARG A 17 -25.05 -18.36 -7.44
C ARG A 17 -26.46 -18.55 -7.98
N GLU A 18 -27.07 -17.49 -8.50
CA GLU A 18 -28.43 -17.55 -9.08
C GLU A 18 -28.48 -18.50 -10.27
N GLU A 19 -27.37 -18.64 -11.00
CA GLU A 19 -27.27 -19.57 -12.14
C GLU A 19 -26.73 -20.95 -11.77
N GLY A 20 -26.50 -21.22 -10.49
CA GLY A 20 -26.08 -22.53 -10.00
C GLY A 20 -24.58 -22.79 -10.07
N PHE A 21 -23.74 -21.78 -10.29
CA PHE A 21 -22.29 -21.90 -10.33
C PHE A 21 -21.66 -21.57 -8.97
N ASP A 22 -21.93 -22.37 -7.96
CA ASP A 22 -21.53 -22.08 -6.59
C ASP A 22 -20.02 -21.98 -6.39
N GLN A 23 -19.23 -22.83 -7.07
CA GLN A 23 -17.78 -22.79 -6.97
C GLN A 23 -17.20 -21.51 -7.57
N ILE A 24 -17.75 -21.07 -8.69
CA ILE A 24 -17.36 -19.80 -9.33
C ILE A 24 -17.77 -18.62 -8.46
N ALA A 25 -18.97 -18.68 -7.87
CA ALA A 25 -19.44 -17.66 -6.92
C ALA A 25 -18.50 -17.52 -5.72
N TYR A 26 -18.03 -18.63 -5.17
CA TYR A 26 -17.06 -18.65 -4.08
C TYR A 26 -15.77 -17.97 -4.49
N LEU A 27 -15.25 -18.24 -5.69
CA LEU A 27 -14.04 -17.59 -6.19
C LEU A 27 -14.23 -16.08 -6.32
N PHE A 28 -15.35 -15.62 -6.82
CA PHE A 28 -15.64 -14.18 -6.89
C PHE A 28 -15.71 -13.53 -5.51
N GLU A 29 -16.30 -14.22 -4.53
CA GLU A 29 -16.35 -13.73 -3.15
C GLU A 29 -14.95 -13.60 -2.54
N GLU A 30 -14.08 -14.59 -2.76
CA GLU A 30 -12.70 -14.56 -2.26
C GLU A 30 -11.86 -13.49 -2.96
N VAL A 31 -12.03 -13.32 -4.27
CA VAL A 31 -11.37 -12.24 -5.01
C VAL A 31 -11.84 -10.88 -4.51
N ALA A 32 -13.13 -10.73 -4.20
CA ALA A 32 -13.66 -9.48 -3.63
C ALA A 32 -12.97 -9.12 -2.31
N LYS A 33 -12.69 -10.10 -1.46
CA LYS A 33 -11.95 -9.87 -0.21
C LYS A 33 -10.52 -9.40 -0.45
N ILE A 34 -9.84 -10.02 -1.41
CA ILE A 34 -8.47 -9.65 -1.79
C ILE A 34 -8.44 -8.22 -2.35
N GLU A 35 -9.38 -7.90 -3.24
CA GLU A 35 -9.48 -6.57 -3.83
C GLU A 35 -9.77 -5.50 -2.77
N LYS A 36 -10.53 -5.84 -1.73
CA LYS A 36 -10.75 -4.94 -0.60
C LYS A 36 -9.46 -4.62 0.14
N GLU A 37 -8.58 -5.60 0.34
CA GLU A 37 -7.26 -5.37 0.92
C GLU A 37 -6.42 -4.44 0.05
N HIS A 38 -6.47 -4.62 -1.28
CA HIS A 38 -5.81 -3.72 -2.23
C HIS A 38 -6.38 -2.30 -2.14
N GLU A 39 -7.70 -2.16 -2.06
CA GLU A 39 -8.37 -0.89 -1.89
C GLU A 39 -7.89 -0.16 -0.64
N GLU A 40 -7.88 -0.84 0.50
CA GLU A 40 -7.44 -0.27 1.77
C GLU A 40 -6.00 0.21 1.70
N ARG A 41 -5.13 -0.56 1.03
CA ARG A 41 -3.74 -0.18 0.81
C ARG A 41 -3.64 1.10 -0.03
N TYR A 42 -4.39 1.18 -1.13
CA TYR A 42 -4.39 2.39 -1.97
C TYR A 42 -4.93 3.60 -1.22
N ARG A 43 -5.97 3.44 -0.41
CA ARG A 43 -6.50 4.53 0.42
C ARG A 43 -5.46 5.05 1.42
N LYS A 44 -4.70 4.16 2.03
CA LYS A 44 -3.60 4.55 2.93
C LYS A 44 -2.49 5.28 2.21
N LEU A 45 -2.14 4.85 1.00
CA LEU A 45 -1.14 5.52 0.19
C LEU A 45 -1.59 6.92 -0.21
N ILE A 46 -2.84 7.09 -0.61
CA ILE A 46 -3.42 8.39 -0.92
C ILE A 46 -3.40 9.30 0.32
N ASP A 47 -3.83 8.78 1.47
CA ASP A 47 -3.82 9.52 2.72
C ASP A 47 -2.41 9.99 3.09
N ASN A 48 -1.40 9.15 2.92
CA ASN A 48 -0.02 9.50 3.17
C ASN A 48 0.45 10.66 2.28
N ILE A 49 0.06 10.65 1.01
CA ILE A 49 0.40 11.74 0.08
C ILE A 49 -0.30 13.04 0.49
N GLU A 50 -1.59 12.98 0.77
CA GLU A 50 -2.39 14.16 1.13
C GLU A 50 -1.93 14.79 2.45
N ARG A 51 -1.48 13.99 3.40
CA ARG A 51 -1.00 14.46 4.71
C ARG A 51 0.50 14.75 4.74
N GLY A 52 1.21 14.57 3.64
CA GLY A 52 2.65 14.78 3.57
C GLY A 52 3.46 13.78 4.38
N LYS A 53 2.97 12.56 4.56
CA LYS A 53 3.60 11.52 5.39
C LYS A 53 4.51 10.57 4.63
N VAL A 54 4.69 10.74 3.35
CA VAL A 54 5.52 9.82 2.56
C VAL A 54 6.98 9.87 3.01
N PHE A 55 7.52 11.08 3.27
CA PHE A 55 8.90 11.29 3.69
C PHE A 55 9.03 11.97 5.07
N ALA A 56 7.93 12.07 5.81
CA ALA A 56 7.92 12.65 7.14
C ALA A 56 6.89 11.95 8.01
N ARG A 57 7.27 11.65 9.26
CA ARG A 57 6.41 11.00 10.25
C ARG A 57 6.50 11.72 11.58
N ALA A 58 5.47 11.57 12.40
CA ALA A 58 5.50 12.07 13.78
C ALA A 58 6.46 11.22 14.61
N GLY A 59 7.37 11.87 15.34
CA GLY A 59 8.36 11.18 16.17
C GLY A 59 9.55 10.63 15.38
N GLU A 60 10.50 10.04 16.10
CA GLU A 60 11.67 9.45 15.48
C GLU A 60 11.30 8.21 14.66
N THR A 61 11.75 8.20 13.43
CA THR A 61 11.48 7.12 12.48
C THR A 61 12.78 6.72 11.82
N VAL A 62 12.92 5.44 11.48
CA VAL A 62 14.10 4.92 10.80
C VAL A 62 13.85 4.92 9.30
N TRP A 63 14.68 5.64 8.56
CA TRP A 63 14.63 5.75 7.11
C TRP A 63 15.83 5.05 6.49
N ILE A 64 15.64 4.44 5.33
CA ILE A 64 16.71 3.81 4.58
C ILE A 64 16.77 4.34 3.16
N CYS A 65 17.97 4.66 2.70
CA CYS A 65 18.21 5.02 1.31
C CYS A 65 18.18 3.75 0.45
N SER A 66 17.27 3.69 -0.51
CA SER A 66 17.16 2.51 -1.38
C SER A 66 18.30 2.36 -2.38
N ASN A 67 19.13 3.38 -2.56
CA ASN A 67 20.32 3.29 -3.43
C ASN A 67 21.53 2.72 -2.70
N CYS A 68 21.95 3.33 -1.58
CA CYS A 68 23.19 2.93 -0.90
C CYS A 68 22.98 2.20 0.44
N GLY A 69 21.75 2.21 0.98
CA GLY A 69 21.44 1.57 2.26
C GLY A 69 21.73 2.41 3.50
N HIS A 70 22.09 3.69 3.34
CA HIS A 70 22.30 4.59 4.48
C HIS A 70 21.07 4.65 5.37
N ILE A 71 21.28 4.55 6.68
CA ILE A 71 20.21 4.63 7.68
C ILE A 71 20.20 6.03 8.28
N HIS A 72 19.02 6.64 8.30
CA HIS A 72 18.78 7.95 8.91
C HIS A 72 17.67 7.82 9.96
N VAL A 73 17.89 8.35 11.14
CA VAL A 73 16.90 8.37 12.23
C VAL A 73 16.44 9.81 12.45
N GLY A 74 15.13 10.04 12.34
CA GLY A 74 14.54 11.35 12.51
C GLY A 74 13.09 11.38 12.09
N GLU A 75 12.45 12.52 12.23
CA GLU A 75 11.03 12.70 11.87
C GLU A 75 10.80 12.70 10.35
N ALA A 76 11.81 13.07 9.59
CA ALA A 76 11.73 13.17 8.14
C ALA A 76 12.99 12.60 7.49
N ALA A 77 12.83 12.06 6.29
CA ALA A 77 13.97 11.68 5.47
C ALA A 77 14.76 12.94 5.05
N PRO A 78 16.10 12.87 4.96
CA PRO A 78 16.90 14.02 4.52
C PRO A 78 16.60 14.39 3.06
N ASP A 79 16.79 15.66 2.71
CA ASP A 79 16.56 16.14 1.33
C ASP A 79 17.47 15.45 0.32
N ALA A 80 18.69 15.10 0.75
CA ALA A 80 19.63 14.35 -0.03
C ALA A 80 20.39 13.38 0.88
N CYS A 81 20.72 12.19 0.36
CA CYS A 81 21.50 11.23 1.13
C CYS A 81 22.92 11.75 1.35
N PRO A 82 23.41 11.80 2.61
CA PRO A 82 24.77 12.28 2.88
C PRO A 82 25.88 11.36 2.37
N VAL A 83 25.54 10.12 2.03
CA VAL A 83 26.51 9.13 1.55
C VAL A 83 26.58 9.10 0.02
N CYS A 84 25.44 8.99 -0.65
CA CYS A 84 25.41 8.80 -2.12
C CYS A 84 24.85 10.01 -2.89
N ALA A 85 24.40 11.06 -2.20
CA ALA A 85 23.87 12.30 -2.76
C ALA A 85 22.58 12.16 -3.58
N HIS A 86 21.90 11.01 -3.52
CA HIS A 86 20.60 10.84 -4.16
C HIS A 86 19.51 11.61 -3.41
N PRO A 87 18.46 12.10 -4.11
CA PRO A 87 17.43 12.92 -3.49
C PRO A 87 16.54 12.15 -2.51
N GLN A 88 15.76 12.87 -1.73
CA GLN A 88 14.84 12.35 -0.72
C GLN A 88 13.93 11.24 -1.26
N ALA A 89 13.57 11.28 -2.53
CA ALA A 89 12.73 10.28 -3.16
C ALA A 89 13.30 8.84 -3.08
N TYR A 90 14.60 8.70 -2.82
CA TYR A 90 15.23 7.38 -2.64
C TYR A 90 15.07 6.82 -1.24
N PHE A 91 14.55 7.62 -0.29
CA PHE A 91 14.32 7.15 1.08
C PHE A 91 12.95 6.49 1.22
N GLN A 92 12.90 5.48 2.08
CA GLN A 92 11.67 4.82 2.49
C GLN A 92 11.76 4.46 3.98
N LEU A 93 10.64 4.15 4.58
CA LEU A 93 10.62 3.62 5.93
C LEU A 93 11.35 2.28 5.94
N ARG A 94 12.23 2.09 6.92
CA ARG A 94 12.93 0.82 7.06
C ARG A 94 11.96 -0.28 7.47
N CYS A 95 11.94 -1.36 6.72
CA CYS A 95 11.13 -2.53 7.01
C CYS A 95 12.01 -3.68 7.47
N GLU A 96 11.62 -4.35 8.55
CA GLU A 96 12.35 -5.49 9.11
C GLU A 96 11.42 -6.70 9.18
N ASN A 97 10.98 -7.19 8.04
CA ASN A 97 10.10 -8.34 7.97
C ASN A 97 10.84 -9.68 7.74
N TYR A 98 12.11 -9.69 8.11
CA TYR A 98 12.97 -10.89 8.04
C TYR A 98 13.32 -11.43 9.44
#